data_3bb827d5d4c16f7b8a3a5540582a9562
#
_entry.id   3bb827d5d4c16f7b8a3a5540582a9562
#
_cell.length_a   1.000
_cell.length_b   1.000
_cell.length_c   1.000
_cell.angle_alpha   90.00
_cell.angle_beta   90.00
_cell.angle_gamma   90.00
#
_symmetry.space_group_name_H-M   'P 1'
#
loop_
_entity.id
_entity.type
_entity.pdbx_description
1 polymer ?
#
loop_
_entity_poly.entity_id
_entity_poly.type
_entity_poly.pdbx_seq_one_letter_code
_entity_poly.pdbx_strand_id
1 'polypeptide(L)'
;MALTLPIVLAVSLALPPRGPASDSTRTDRDIRLAALRHVGDVKRCYEREGLARNPALTGTVDVAVTVLATGVVSEATSTTVDMEGVAAREVARCLTTAIRNWRFDRGPYAVETIVFPFRFTPVITAEHRAVASS
;
A
#
# COMPACT_ATOMS: atom_id res chain seq x y z
N MET A 1 -27.24 19.17 -2.30
CA MET A 1 -25.99 19.54 -1.68
C MET A 1 -24.95 18.48 -2.00
N ALA A 2 -23.92 18.88 -2.69
CA ALA A 2 -22.89 17.93 -3.04
C ALA A 2 -22.01 17.73 -1.82
N LEU A 3 -22.06 16.55 -1.25
CA LEU A 3 -21.16 16.20 -0.18
C LEU A 3 -20.01 15.43 -0.77
N THR A 4 -18.87 16.05 -0.71
CA THR A 4 -17.66 15.33 -1.00
C THR A 4 -17.55 14.22 0.05
N LEU A 5 -17.53 12.99 -0.41
CA LEU A 5 -17.39 11.86 0.49
C LEU A 5 -15.93 11.71 0.86
N PRO A 6 -15.52 12.19 2.04
CA PRO A 6 -14.15 11.92 2.45
C PRO A 6 -14.06 10.45 2.82
N ILE A 7 -13.58 9.69 1.87
CA ILE A 7 -13.21 8.30 2.13
C ILE A 7 -11.80 8.37 2.65
N VAL A 8 -11.66 8.07 3.92
CA VAL A 8 -10.34 8.03 4.53
C VAL A 8 -9.80 6.62 4.34
N LEU A 9 -8.63 6.54 3.74
CA LEU A 9 -7.93 5.29 3.57
C LEU A 9 -7.15 4.98 4.83
N ALA A 10 -7.50 3.88 5.48
CA ALA A 10 -6.65 3.35 6.52
C ALA A 10 -5.68 2.36 5.87
N VAL A 11 -4.41 2.72 5.84
CA VAL A 11 -3.35 1.84 5.38
C VAL A 11 -2.57 1.40 6.60
N SER A 12 -2.60 0.12 6.89
CA SER A 12 -1.84 -0.46 7.98
C SER A 12 -0.59 -1.11 7.42
N LEU A 13 0.56 -0.66 7.89
CA LEU A 13 1.83 -1.26 7.53
C LEU A 13 2.34 -2.06 8.72
N ALA A 14 2.39 -3.37 8.56
CA ALA A 14 3.03 -4.24 9.52
C ALA A 14 4.40 -4.62 8.96
N LEU A 15 5.44 -4.37 9.72
CA LEU A 15 6.78 -4.74 9.30
C LEU A 15 7.02 -6.21 9.61
N PRO A 16 7.67 -6.94 8.70
CA PRO A 16 7.99 -8.34 8.95
C PRO A 16 8.99 -8.45 10.11
N PRO A 17 8.91 -9.52 10.91
CA PRO A 17 9.92 -9.72 11.93
C PRO A 17 11.29 -9.89 11.26
N ARG A 18 12.27 -9.20 11.79
CA ARG A 18 13.63 -9.25 11.29
C ARG A 18 14.53 -9.88 12.34
N GLY A 19 15.55 -10.58 11.88
CA GLY A 19 16.64 -11.01 12.72
C GLY A 19 17.46 -9.81 13.19
N PRO A 20 18.59 -10.05 13.87
CA PRO A 20 19.45 -8.97 14.33
C PRO A 20 19.79 -8.03 13.18
N ALA A 21 19.70 -6.73 13.42
CA ALA A 21 20.01 -5.74 12.40
C ALA A 21 21.48 -5.88 11.99
N SER A 22 21.72 -5.90 10.68
CA SER A 22 23.07 -5.85 10.14
C SER A 22 23.22 -4.53 9.40
N ASP A 23 24.46 -4.05 9.26
CA ASP A 23 24.74 -2.81 8.54
C ASP A 23 24.40 -2.91 7.05
N SER A 24 24.12 -4.11 6.56
CA SER A 24 23.78 -4.36 5.15
C SER A 24 22.27 -4.35 4.87
N THR A 25 21.43 -4.12 5.88
CA THR A 25 19.97 -4.08 5.69
C THR A 25 19.41 -2.70 6.05
N ARG A 26 18.30 -2.36 5.41
CA ARG A 26 17.58 -1.14 5.75
C ARG A 26 16.90 -1.31 7.10
N THR A 27 16.89 -0.23 7.89
CA THR A 27 16.19 -0.23 9.16
C THR A 27 14.68 -0.16 8.93
N ASP A 28 13.91 -0.56 9.95
CA ASP A 28 12.45 -0.43 9.90
C ASP A 28 12.03 1.01 9.69
N ARG A 29 12.80 1.95 10.23
CA ARG A 29 12.55 3.38 10.05
C ARG A 29 12.70 3.78 8.58
N ASP A 30 13.78 3.34 7.92
CA ASP A 30 14.03 3.64 6.51
C ASP A 30 12.89 3.13 5.63
N ILE A 31 12.46 1.90 5.89
CA ILE A 31 11.37 1.27 5.17
C ILE A 31 10.07 2.03 5.36
N ARG A 32 9.77 2.38 6.61
CA ARG A 32 8.55 3.11 6.94
C ARG A 32 8.52 4.49 6.31
N LEU A 33 9.64 5.21 6.34
CA LEU A 33 9.73 6.54 5.73
C LEU A 33 9.56 6.48 4.22
N ALA A 34 10.14 5.46 3.57
CA ALA A 34 9.94 5.27 2.14
C ALA A 34 8.47 5.01 1.81
N ALA A 35 7.81 4.15 2.57
CA ALA A 35 6.39 3.86 2.36
C ALA A 35 5.53 5.11 2.55
N LEU A 36 5.84 5.93 3.56
CA LEU A 36 5.09 7.16 3.82
C LEU A 36 5.23 8.17 2.68
N ARG A 37 6.40 8.24 2.06
CA ARG A 37 6.59 9.13 0.88
C ARG A 37 5.69 8.75 -0.29
N HIS A 38 5.29 7.50 -0.36
CA HIS A 38 4.53 6.95 -1.48
C HIS A 38 3.09 6.55 -1.12
N VAL A 39 2.63 6.94 0.06
CA VAL A 39 1.28 6.57 0.53
C VAL A 39 0.18 7.09 -0.42
N GLY A 40 0.44 8.21 -1.10
CA GLY A 40 -0.51 8.74 -2.08
C GLY A 40 -0.77 7.79 -3.24
N ASP A 41 0.24 7.06 -3.68
CA ASP A 41 0.09 6.07 -4.74
C ASP A 41 -0.81 4.93 -4.29
N VAL A 42 -0.61 4.46 -3.06
CA VAL A 42 -1.41 3.39 -2.48
C VAL A 42 -2.87 3.80 -2.37
N LYS A 43 -3.09 4.99 -1.87
CA LYS A 43 -4.44 5.55 -1.75
C LYS A 43 -5.13 5.66 -3.10
N ARG A 44 -4.42 6.14 -4.10
CA ARG A 44 -4.95 6.32 -5.45
C ARG A 44 -5.34 4.99 -6.07
N CYS A 45 -4.52 3.96 -5.91
CA CYS A 45 -4.83 2.63 -6.39
C CYS A 45 -6.12 2.11 -5.79
N TYR A 46 -6.28 2.24 -4.49
CA TYR A 46 -7.48 1.78 -3.81
C TYR A 46 -8.72 2.57 -4.25
N GLU A 47 -8.62 3.88 -4.35
CA GLU A 47 -9.76 4.71 -4.71
C GLU A 47 -10.18 4.51 -6.17
N ARG A 48 -9.23 4.55 -7.09
CA ARG A 48 -9.52 4.50 -8.53
C ARG A 48 -9.84 3.10 -9.03
N GLU A 49 -9.10 2.11 -8.57
CA GLU A 49 -9.23 0.75 -9.08
C GLU A 49 -10.13 -0.12 -8.20
N GLY A 50 -10.23 0.22 -6.92
CA GLY A 50 -11.03 -0.54 -5.98
C GLY A 50 -12.40 0.05 -5.72
N LEU A 51 -12.43 1.14 -4.97
CA LEU A 51 -13.68 1.75 -4.51
C LEU A 51 -14.59 2.23 -5.64
N ALA A 52 -14.01 2.66 -6.75
CA ALA A 52 -14.80 3.08 -7.92
C ALA A 52 -15.63 1.92 -8.49
N ARG A 53 -15.14 0.68 -8.35
CA ARG A 53 -15.84 -0.52 -8.81
C ARG A 53 -16.67 -1.18 -7.71
N ASN A 54 -16.19 -1.10 -6.49
CA ASN A 54 -16.86 -1.68 -5.32
C ASN A 54 -16.65 -0.77 -4.11
N PRO A 55 -17.62 0.10 -3.79
CA PRO A 55 -17.49 1.05 -2.68
C PRO A 55 -17.31 0.40 -1.31
N ALA A 56 -17.61 -0.88 -1.18
CA ALA A 56 -17.47 -1.63 0.07
C ALA A 56 -16.20 -2.47 0.10
N LEU A 57 -15.32 -2.33 -0.90
CA LEU A 57 -14.11 -3.13 -0.99
C LEU A 57 -13.22 -2.94 0.24
N THR A 58 -12.93 -4.05 0.92
CA THR A 58 -12.08 -4.06 2.09
C THR A 58 -11.22 -5.32 2.09
N GLY A 59 -10.07 -5.25 2.70
CA GLY A 59 -9.19 -6.40 2.80
C GLY A 59 -7.72 -6.02 2.79
N THR A 60 -6.89 -6.98 2.51
CA THR A 60 -5.42 -6.83 2.57
C THR A 60 -4.77 -7.33 1.29
N VAL A 61 -3.74 -6.60 0.87
CA VAL A 61 -2.85 -7.04 -0.22
C VAL A 61 -1.43 -7.04 0.32
N ASP A 62 -0.75 -8.17 0.23
CA ASP A 62 0.66 -8.26 0.58
C ASP A 62 1.49 -8.15 -0.70
N VAL A 63 2.48 -7.29 -0.69
CA VAL A 63 3.37 -7.10 -1.84
C VAL A 63 4.81 -7.35 -1.41
N ALA A 64 5.45 -8.30 -2.08
CA ALA A 64 6.88 -8.54 -1.90
C ALA A 64 7.66 -7.59 -2.82
N VAL A 65 8.53 -6.80 -2.24
CA VAL A 65 9.29 -5.76 -2.94
C VAL A 65 10.78 -6.04 -2.80
N THR A 66 11.47 -6.20 -3.92
CA THR A 66 12.92 -6.38 -3.93
C THR A 66 13.59 -5.05 -4.20
N VAL A 67 14.43 -4.61 -3.25
CA VAL A 67 15.08 -3.31 -3.30
C VAL A 67 16.59 -3.51 -3.45
N LEU A 68 17.17 -2.85 -4.43
CA LEU A 68 18.60 -2.88 -4.69
C LEU A 68 19.36 -1.93 -3.74
N ALA A 69 20.67 -2.08 -3.67
CA ALA A 69 21.51 -1.20 -2.86
C ALA A 69 21.38 0.27 -3.23
N THR A 70 21.08 0.55 -4.50
CA THR A 70 20.85 1.92 -4.97
C THR A 70 19.52 2.53 -4.50
N GLY A 71 18.64 1.73 -3.91
CA GLY A 71 17.30 2.16 -3.54
C GLY A 71 16.25 1.92 -4.61
N VAL A 72 16.66 1.43 -5.77
CA VAL A 72 15.74 1.11 -6.88
C VAL A 72 15.00 -0.18 -6.57
N VAL A 73 13.72 -0.21 -6.89
CA VAL A 73 12.91 -1.43 -6.80
C VAL A 73 13.11 -2.23 -8.09
N SER A 74 13.64 -3.44 -7.96
CA SER A 74 13.85 -4.33 -9.11
C SER A 74 12.64 -5.22 -9.38
N GLU A 75 11.83 -5.49 -8.36
CA GLU A 75 10.67 -6.36 -8.49
C GLU A 75 9.62 -6.01 -7.44
N ALA A 76 8.35 -6.11 -7.81
CA ALA A 76 7.23 -5.98 -6.89
C ALA A 76 6.15 -6.96 -7.33
N THR A 77 5.74 -7.85 -6.44
CA THR A 77 4.79 -8.91 -6.74
C THR A 77 3.78 -9.03 -5.59
N SER A 78 2.50 -9.08 -5.93
CA SER A 78 1.48 -9.36 -4.91
C SER A 78 1.55 -10.85 -4.56
N THR A 79 1.82 -11.15 -3.29
CA THR A 79 1.95 -12.53 -2.81
C THR A 79 0.66 -13.07 -2.23
N THR A 80 -0.15 -12.17 -1.65
CA THR A 80 -1.44 -12.54 -1.08
C THR A 80 -2.41 -11.39 -1.36
N VAL A 81 -3.61 -11.75 -1.82
CA VAL A 81 -4.70 -10.80 -2.00
C VAL A 81 -5.90 -11.33 -1.23
N ASP A 82 -6.15 -10.75 -0.07
CA ASP A 82 -7.28 -11.12 0.77
C ASP A 82 -8.43 -10.14 0.54
N MET A 83 -8.89 -10.11 -0.69
CA MET A 83 -10.03 -9.38 -1.19
C MET A 83 -10.54 -10.13 -2.41
N GLU A 84 -11.78 -9.96 -2.75
CA GLU A 84 -12.38 -10.73 -3.85
C GLU A 84 -12.80 -9.84 -5.02
N GLY A 85 -12.85 -10.48 -6.19
CA GLY A 85 -13.43 -9.89 -7.38
C GLY A 85 -12.45 -9.11 -8.24
N VAL A 86 -13.00 -8.52 -9.29
CA VAL A 86 -12.23 -7.76 -10.29
C VAL A 86 -11.55 -6.54 -9.64
N ALA A 87 -12.30 -5.83 -8.77
CA ALA A 87 -11.75 -4.65 -8.09
C ALA A 87 -10.49 -5.00 -7.29
N ALA A 88 -10.51 -6.12 -6.59
CA ALA A 88 -9.35 -6.57 -5.81
C ALA A 88 -8.13 -6.83 -6.70
N ARG A 89 -8.34 -7.50 -7.84
CA ARG A 89 -7.26 -7.78 -8.79
C ARG A 89 -6.68 -6.50 -9.37
N GLU A 90 -7.53 -5.53 -9.67
CA GLU A 90 -7.06 -4.26 -10.24
C GLU A 90 -6.32 -3.42 -9.22
N VAL A 91 -6.73 -3.45 -7.95
CA VAL A 91 -5.98 -2.79 -6.86
C VAL A 91 -4.58 -3.41 -6.76
N ALA A 92 -4.50 -4.74 -6.72
CA ALA A 92 -3.21 -5.43 -6.61
C ALA A 92 -2.30 -5.10 -7.79
N ARG A 93 -2.84 -5.07 -9.00
CA ARG A 93 -2.08 -4.72 -10.20
C ARG A 93 -1.58 -3.28 -10.14
N CYS A 94 -2.44 -2.35 -9.74
CA CYS A 94 -2.08 -0.95 -9.60
C CYS A 94 -0.95 -0.77 -8.57
N LEU A 95 -1.06 -1.45 -7.42
CA LEU A 95 -0.04 -1.39 -6.36
C LEU A 95 1.31 -1.87 -6.87
N THR A 96 1.38 -3.03 -7.49
CA THR A 96 2.65 -3.57 -7.96
C THR A 96 3.29 -2.67 -9.01
N THR A 97 2.48 -2.10 -9.89
CA THR A 97 2.96 -1.16 -10.92
C THR A 97 3.50 0.11 -10.28
N ALA A 98 2.79 0.68 -9.32
CA ALA A 98 3.23 1.89 -8.63
C ALA A 98 4.49 1.65 -7.82
N ILE A 99 4.55 0.53 -7.08
CA ILE A 99 5.67 0.23 -6.20
C ILE A 99 6.97 0.01 -6.99
N ARG A 100 6.88 -0.48 -8.21
CA ARG A 100 8.07 -0.61 -9.06
C ARG A 100 8.75 0.72 -9.33
N ASN A 101 8.04 1.83 -9.20
CA ASN A 101 8.59 3.18 -9.37
C ASN A 101 8.99 3.84 -8.06
N TRP A 102 8.83 3.15 -6.94
CA TRP A 102 9.24 3.69 -5.66
C TRP A 102 10.76 3.76 -5.56
N ARG A 103 11.22 4.66 -4.72
CA ARG A 103 12.64 4.82 -4.44
C ARG A 103 12.86 4.78 -2.95
N PHE A 104 13.80 3.96 -2.55
CA PHE A 104 14.29 3.88 -1.18
C PHE A 104 15.61 4.64 -1.08
N ASP A 105 16.00 4.95 0.14
CA ASP A 105 17.27 5.63 0.32
C ASP A 105 18.43 4.72 -0.08
N ARG A 106 19.42 5.32 -0.71
CA ARG A 106 20.68 4.66 -1.06
C ARG A 106 21.52 4.51 0.20
N GLY A 107 22.32 3.49 0.25
CA GLY A 107 23.27 3.29 1.36
C GLY A 107 24.08 2.03 1.16
N PRO A 108 24.85 1.62 2.17
CA PRO A 108 25.60 0.37 2.13
C PRO A 108 24.71 -0.83 2.42
N TYR A 109 23.53 -0.86 1.78
CA TYR A 109 22.55 -1.92 2.00
C TYR A 109 22.69 -2.99 0.93
N ALA A 110 22.55 -4.25 1.34
CA ALA A 110 22.47 -5.35 0.41
C ALA A 110 21.10 -5.33 -0.32
N VAL A 111 21.00 -6.11 -1.39
CA VAL A 111 19.69 -6.39 -2.00
C VAL A 111 18.82 -7.11 -0.99
N GLU A 112 17.61 -6.64 -0.81
CA GLU A 112 16.69 -7.26 0.15
C GLU A 112 15.26 -7.29 -0.38
N THR A 113 14.49 -8.27 0.09
CA THR A 113 13.07 -8.38 -0.21
C THR A 113 12.27 -8.05 1.04
N ILE A 114 11.33 -7.13 0.90
CA ILE A 114 10.50 -6.64 1.98
C ILE A 114 9.05 -6.95 1.61
N VAL A 115 8.29 -7.51 2.53
CA VAL A 115 6.86 -7.73 2.31
C VAL A 115 6.08 -6.63 3.00
N PHE A 116 5.29 -5.88 2.22
CA PHE A 116 4.41 -4.84 2.73
C PHE A 116 2.97 -5.34 2.75
N PRO A 117 2.34 -5.44 3.91
CA PRO A 117 0.91 -5.68 3.99
C PRO A 117 0.16 -4.36 3.93
N PHE A 118 -0.67 -4.19 2.92
CA PHE A 118 -1.54 -3.02 2.78
C PHE A 118 -2.96 -3.42 3.15
N ARG A 119 -3.47 -2.84 4.22
CA ARG A 119 -4.85 -3.05 4.64
C ARG A 119 -5.70 -1.88 4.18
N PHE A 120 -6.79 -2.19 3.51
CA PHE A 120 -7.70 -1.20 2.96
C PHE A 120 -9.05 -1.27 3.64
N THR A 121 -9.54 -0.12 4.09
CA THR A 121 -10.86 0.00 4.70
C THR A 121 -11.45 1.34 4.28
N PRO A 122 -12.62 1.37 3.66
CA PRO A 122 -13.29 2.63 3.39
C PRO A 122 -13.80 3.22 4.68
N VAL A 123 -13.56 4.53 4.89
CA VAL A 123 -14.10 5.25 6.04
C VAL A 123 -15.07 6.28 5.51
N ILE A 124 -16.32 6.18 5.97
CA ILE A 124 -17.40 7.08 5.56
C ILE A 124 -17.64 8.06 6.71
N THR A 125 -17.59 9.37 6.41
CA THR A 125 -17.82 10.38 7.42
C THR A 125 -19.27 10.46 7.84
N ALA A 126 -19.53 11.12 8.96
CA ALA A 126 -20.88 11.38 9.42
C ALA A 126 -21.71 12.14 8.38
N GLU A 127 -21.09 13.06 7.66
CA GLU A 127 -21.76 13.81 6.58
C GLU A 127 -22.26 12.89 5.49
N HIS A 128 -21.42 11.96 5.09
CA HIS A 128 -21.81 10.98 4.08
C HIS A 128 -22.95 10.09 4.58
N ARG A 129 -22.90 9.67 5.84
CA ARG A 129 -23.97 8.85 6.41
C ARG A 129 -25.30 9.59 6.41
N ALA A 130 -25.28 10.87 6.78
CA ALA A 130 -26.49 11.69 6.77
C ALA A 130 -27.10 11.77 5.37
N VAL A 131 -26.28 11.92 4.34
CA VAL A 131 -26.75 11.96 2.96
C VAL A 131 -27.26 10.59 2.51
N ALA A 132 -26.57 9.53 2.87
CA ALA A 132 -26.94 8.18 2.49
C ALA A 132 -28.25 7.73 3.14
N SER A 133 -28.58 8.27 4.33
CA SER A 133 -29.79 7.92 5.06
C SER A 133 -31.00 8.76 4.69
N SER A 134 -30.80 9.83 3.94
CA SER A 134 -31.89 10.67 3.46
C SER A 134 -32.37 10.24 2.07
#